data_7190032d288fdcd6fc010ddd2a152955
#
_entry.id   7190032d288fdcd6fc010ddd2a152955
#
_cell.length_a   1.000
_cell.length_b   1.000
_cell.length_c   1.000
_cell.angle_alpha   90.00
_cell.angle_beta   90.00
_cell.angle_gamma   90.00
#
_symmetry.space_group_name_H-M   'P 1'
#
loop_
_entity.id
_entity.type
_entity.pdbx_description
1 polymer ?
#
loop_
_entity_poly.entity_id
_entity_poly.type
_entity_poly.pdbx_seq_one_letter_code
_entity_poly.pdbx_strand_id
1 'polypeptide(L)'
;MQSNQLTKVIDEMPTGMVMLDGNGIVVKVNKTASLLLDEPILGQAWFDVIRRSFKPRADDWHEVSLKDGRRVKLEISALANQPGQLIMITDLTETRLMQDKISHMQRLSSLGRMVSTLAHQIRTPLSAAMIYGEHLQSPELPL
;
A
#
# COMPACT_ATOMS: atom_id res chain seq x y z
N MET A 1 -0.49 -33.85 18.82
CA MET A 1 -1.72 -33.04 18.92
C MET A 1 -1.46 -31.55 19.05
N GLN A 2 -0.55 -31.18 19.93
CA GLN A 2 -0.19 -29.75 20.04
C GLN A 2 0.40 -29.20 18.74
N SER A 3 1.20 -30.00 18.03
CA SER A 3 1.77 -29.60 16.74
C SER A 3 0.71 -29.39 15.67
N ASN A 4 -0.38 -30.16 15.67
CA ASN A 4 -1.49 -29.97 14.73
C ASN A 4 -2.27 -28.70 15.01
N GLN A 5 -2.51 -28.38 16.28
CA GLN A 5 -3.17 -27.13 16.66
C GLN A 5 -2.31 -25.94 16.31
N LEU A 6 -1.02 -26.03 16.58
CA LEU A 6 -0.07 -24.96 16.24
C LEU A 6 0.01 -24.74 14.73
N THR A 7 0.05 -25.82 13.96
CA THR A 7 0.04 -25.74 12.49
C THR A 7 -1.23 -25.08 11.97
N LYS A 8 -2.39 -25.42 12.55
CA LYS A 8 -3.66 -24.79 12.17
C LYS A 8 -3.68 -23.31 12.47
N VAL A 9 -3.20 -22.92 13.66
CA VAL A 9 -3.12 -21.50 14.03
C VAL A 9 -2.22 -20.76 13.08
N ILE A 10 -1.05 -21.31 12.76
CA ILE A 10 -0.10 -20.70 11.83
C ILE A 10 -0.71 -20.56 10.43
N ASP A 11 -1.42 -21.59 9.96
CA ASP A 11 -2.06 -21.56 8.64
C ASP A 11 -3.25 -20.58 8.58
N GLU A 12 -3.93 -20.36 9.69
CA GLU A 12 -5.05 -19.43 9.75
C GLU A 12 -4.63 -17.98 10.03
N MET A 13 -3.35 -17.74 10.30
CA MET A 13 -2.86 -16.39 10.52
C MET A 13 -2.98 -15.55 9.24
N PRO A 14 -3.40 -14.27 9.35
CA PRO A 14 -3.47 -13.39 8.19
C PRO A 14 -2.12 -12.98 7.65
N THR A 15 -1.05 -13.26 8.40
CA THR A 15 0.32 -12.95 8.01
C THR A 15 0.98 -14.18 7.42
N GLY A 16 1.65 -14.03 6.28
CA GLY A 16 2.46 -15.09 5.68
C GLY A 16 3.70 -15.34 6.51
N MET A 17 4.01 -16.61 6.75
CA MET A 17 5.22 -17.02 7.48
C MET A 17 6.04 -17.97 6.63
N VAL A 18 7.33 -17.66 6.52
CA VAL A 18 8.32 -18.47 5.81
C VAL A 18 9.50 -18.69 6.75
N MET A 19 9.90 -19.92 6.95
CA MET A 19 11.06 -20.27 7.74
C MET A 19 12.18 -20.75 6.82
N LEU A 20 13.35 -20.16 6.97
CA LEU A 20 14.55 -20.54 6.23
C LEU A 20 15.53 -21.26 7.14
N ASP A 21 16.27 -22.20 6.58
CA ASP A 21 17.41 -22.81 7.29
C ASP A 21 18.66 -21.91 7.18
N GLY A 22 19.79 -22.38 7.71
CA GLY A 22 21.04 -21.65 7.66
C GLY A 22 21.60 -21.43 6.27
N ASN A 23 21.11 -22.14 5.26
CA ASN A 23 21.52 -22.01 3.87
C ASN A 23 20.56 -21.14 3.05
N GLY A 24 19.51 -20.59 3.67
CA GLY A 24 18.54 -19.78 2.98
C GLY A 24 17.51 -20.58 2.20
N ILE A 25 17.34 -21.86 2.53
CA ILE A 25 16.35 -22.74 1.91
C ILE A 25 15.05 -22.71 2.73
N VAL A 26 13.93 -22.63 2.07
CA VAL A 26 12.61 -22.61 2.71
C VAL A 26 12.32 -24.00 3.27
N VAL A 27 12.20 -24.10 4.59
CA VAL A 27 11.90 -25.34 5.29
C VAL A 27 10.47 -25.41 5.81
N LYS A 28 9.82 -24.26 5.97
CA LYS A 28 8.41 -24.16 6.37
C LYS A 28 7.76 -22.96 5.76
N VAL A 29 6.49 -23.10 5.43
CA VAL A 29 5.67 -22.00 4.88
C VAL A 29 4.23 -22.24 5.34
N ASN A 30 3.54 -21.17 5.74
CA ASN A 30 2.13 -21.31 6.09
C ASN A 30 1.24 -21.08 4.86
N LYS A 31 -0.06 -21.32 5.02
CA LYS A 31 -1.02 -21.19 3.93
C LYS A 31 -1.07 -19.76 3.37
N THR A 32 -1.03 -18.77 4.23
CA THR A 32 -1.08 -17.35 3.81
C THR A 32 0.12 -17.00 2.93
N ALA A 33 1.32 -17.44 3.30
CA ALA A 33 2.51 -17.23 2.47
C ALA A 33 2.39 -17.94 1.12
N SER A 34 1.83 -19.15 1.09
CA SER A 34 1.60 -19.87 -0.16
C SER A 34 0.63 -19.16 -1.09
N LEU A 35 -0.33 -18.44 -0.54
CA LEU A 35 -1.28 -17.63 -1.32
C LEU A 35 -0.67 -16.32 -1.82
N LEU A 36 0.30 -15.77 -1.10
CA LEU A 36 0.97 -14.52 -1.47
C LEU A 36 2.09 -14.75 -2.48
N LEU A 37 2.81 -15.86 -2.35
CA LEU A 37 3.97 -16.17 -3.17
C LEU A 37 3.62 -17.24 -4.22
N ASP A 38 4.33 -17.21 -5.33
CA ASP A 38 4.14 -18.20 -6.38
C ASP A 38 4.77 -19.55 -5.98
N GLU A 39 4.01 -20.63 -6.15
CA GLU A 39 4.52 -21.99 -5.94
C GLU A 39 5.51 -22.39 -7.07
N PRO A 40 6.50 -23.23 -6.81
CA PRO A 40 6.80 -23.87 -5.53
C PRO A 40 7.61 -22.98 -4.59
N ILE A 41 7.40 -23.15 -3.28
CA ILE A 41 8.11 -22.35 -2.26
C ILE A 41 8.95 -23.25 -1.37
N LEU A 42 8.33 -24.29 -0.82
CA LEU A 42 8.98 -25.23 0.09
C LEU A 42 10.14 -25.94 -0.59
N GLY A 43 11.30 -25.97 0.06
CA GLY A 43 12.50 -26.59 -0.48
C GLY A 43 13.26 -25.74 -1.49
N GLN A 44 12.77 -24.54 -1.79
CA GLN A 44 13.42 -23.62 -2.73
C GLN A 44 14.31 -22.63 -1.98
N ALA A 45 15.35 -22.15 -2.65
CA ALA A 45 16.13 -21.04 -2.12
C ALA A 45 15.26 -19.78 -2.06
N TRP A 46 15.31 -19.08 -0.94
CA TRP A 46 14.52 -17.86 -0.75
C TRP A 46 14.82 -16.82 -1.84
N PHE A 47 16.08 -16.74 -2.26
CA PHE A 47 16.48 -15.85 -3.34
C PHE A 47 15.71 -16.13 -4.64
N ASP A 48 15.51 -17.40 -4.97
CA ASP A 48 14.75 -17.78 -6.18
C ASP A 48 13.27 -17.45 -6.04
N VAL A 49 12.71 -17.63 -4.85
CA VAL A 49 11.31 -17.26 -4.56
C VAL A 49 11.13 -15.76 -4.72
N ILE A 50 12.05 -14.96 -4.20
CA ILE A 50 12.01 -13.50 -4.33
C ILE A 50 12.04 -13.09 -5.80
N ARG A 51 12.98 -13.63 -6.55
CA ARG A 51 13.13 -13.29 -7.97
C ARG A 51 11.88 -13.63 -8.79
N ARG A 52 11.20 -14.70 -8.42
CA ARG A 52 10.01 -15.17 -9.15
C ARG A 52 8.75 -14.41 -8.75
N SER A 53 8.60 -14.08 -7.48
CA SER A 53 7.35 -13.54 -6.92
C SER A 53 7.33 -12.02 -6.77
N PHE A 54 8.48 -11.38 -6.61
CA PHE A 54 8.57 -9.96 -6.34
C PHE A 54 8.96 -9.18 -7.58
N LYS A 55 8.34 -7.99 -7.70
CA LYS A 55 8.71 -7.01 -8.71
C LYS A 55 8.78 -5.65 -8.02
N PRO A 56 9.94 -5.26 -7.47
CA PRO A 56 10.08 -4.00 -6.78
C PRO A 56 9.77 -2.82 -7.71
N ARG A 57 9.14 -1.79 -7.15
CA ARG A 57 8.82 -0.55 -7.85
C ARG A 57 9.56 0.62 -7.22
N ALA A 58 9.73 1.69 -7.98
CA ALA A 58 10.42 2.87 -7.51
C ALA A 58 9.71 3.58 -6.34
N ASP A 59 8.38 3.40 -6.23
CA ASP A 59 7.58 3.99 -5.16
C ASP A 59 7.48 3.07 -3.92
N ASP A 60 8.11 1.91 -3.94
CA ASP A 60 8.22 1.06 -2.77
C ASP A 60 9.16 1.70 -1.76
N TRP A 61 8.73 1.86 -0.53
CA TRP A 61 9.57 2.43 0.51
C TRP A 61 9.97 1.36 1.53
N HIS A 62 9.07 1.02 2.45
CA HIS A 62 9.27 -0.07 3.40
C HIS A 62 8.49 -1.32 2.99
N GLU A 63 7.89 -1.28 1.84
CA GLU A 63 7.06 -2.32 1.28
C GLU A 63 7.70 -2.82 -0.01
N VAL A 64 7.29 -4.01 -0.44
CA VAL A 64 7.75 -4.58 -1.71
C VAL A 64 6.54 -4.97 -2.53
N SER A 65 6.58 -4.70 -3.82
CA SER A 65 5.51 -5.09 -4.73
C SER A 65 5.72 -6.50 -5.25
N LEU A 66 4.64 -7.27 -5.30
CA LEU A 66 4.61 -8.57 -5.97
C LEU A 66 4.34 -8.36 -7.46
N LYS A 67 4.63 -9.38 -8.27
CA LYS A 67 4.42 -9.31 -9.72
C LYS A 67 2.96 -9.05 -10.10
N ASP A 68 2.02 -9.51 -9.27
CA ASP A 68 0.59 -9.31 -9.51
C ASP A 68 0.07 -7.93 -9.05
N GLY A 69 0.95 -7.08 -8.54
CA GLY A 69 0.60 -5.73 -8.10
C GLY A 69 0.26 -5.60 -6.63
N ARG A 70 0.16 -6.71 -5.89
CA ARG A 70 -0.05 -6.65 -4.45
C ARG A 70 1.19 -6.09 -3.76
N ARG A 71 0.98 -5.37 -2.67
CA ARG A 71 2.06 -4.82 -1.86
C ARG A 71 2.14 -5.54 -0.53
N VAL A 72 3.35 -5.90 -0.13
CA VAL A 72 3.61 -6.64 1.10
C VAL A 72 4.70 -5.95 1.91
N LYS A 73 4.64 -6.14 3.22
CA LYS A 73 5.68 -5.75 4.15
C LYS A 73 6.41 -7.03 4.58
N LEU A 74 7.74 -6.99 4.51
CA LEU A 74 8.58 -8.10 4.94
C LEU A 74 9.25 -7.76 6.27
N GLU A 75 9.14 -8.67 7.23
CA GLU A 75 9.85 -8.58 8.49
C GLU A 75 10.71 -9.85 8.63
N ILE A 76 12.01 -9.66 8.85
CA ILE A 76 12.96 -10.75 8.93
C ILE A 76 13.53 -10.79 10.35
N SER A 77 13.44 -11.96 10.98
CA SER A 77 13.97 -12.19 12.32
C SER A 77 14.88 -13.41 12.31
N ALA A 78 15.99 -13.36 13.07
CA ALA A 78 16.84 -14.52 13.26
C ALA A 78 16.16 -15.51 14.20
N LEU A 79 16.39 -16.82 13.96
CA LEU A 79 15.92 -17.86 14.85
C LEU A 79 16.79 -17.91 16.10
N ALA A 80 16.17 -18.04 17.27
CA ALA A 80 16.85 -17.83 18.55
C ALA A 80 17.94 -18.87 18.85
N ASN A 81 17.72 -20.15 18.55
CA ASN A 81 18.57 -21.24 18.99
C ASN A 81 19.07 -22.11 17.85
N GLN A 82 18.91 -21.67 16.60
CA GLN A 82 19.33 -22.44 15.43
C GLN A 82 19.64 -21.51 14.28
N PRO A 83 20.49 -21.94 13.32
CA PRO A 83 20.70 -21.15 12.11
C PRO A 83 19.41 -21.01 11.31
N GLY A 84 19.24 -19.87 10.70
CA GLY A 84 18.09 -19.62 9.84
C GLY A 84 17.38 -18.34 10.20
N GLN A 85 16.30 -18.07 9.49
CA GLN A 85 15.52 -16.85 9.61
C GLN A 85 14.03 -17.13 9.52
N LEU A 86 13.26 -16.32 10.21
CA LEU A 86 11.81 -16.31 10.08
C LEU A 86 11.43 -15.04 9.31
N ILE A 87 10.67 -15.21 8.24
CA ILE A 87 10.21 -14.11 7.41
C ILE A 87 8.70 -14.02 7.56
N MET A 88 8.23 -12.85 7.95
CA MET A 88 6.80 -12.55 8.05
C MET A 88 6.42 -11.62 6.92
N ILE A 89 5.35 -11.98 6.19
CA ILE A 89 4.88 -11.25 5.02
C ILE A 89 3.46 -10.77 5.29
N THR A 90 3.27 -9.47 5.35
CA THR A 90 1.96 -8.87 5.57
C THR A 90 1.47 -8.23 4.26
N ASP A 91 0.28 -8.64 3.81
CA ASP A 91 -0.33 -8.05 2.63
C ASP A 91 -0.95 -6.70 3.00
N LEU A 92 -0.41 -5.64 2.44
CA LEU A 92 -0.85 -4.27 2.69
C LEU A 92 -1.62 -3.68 1.51
N THR A 93 -1.99 -4.48 0.53
CA THR A 93 -2.64 -3.99 -0.70
C THR A 93 -3.92 -3.24 -0.38
N GLU A 94 -4.79 -3.82 0.43
CA GLU A 94 -6.05 -3.20 0.82
C GLU A 94 -5.84 -1.93 1.63
N THR A 95 -4.94 -1.99 2.61
CA THR A 95 -4.57 -0.84 3.44
C THR A 95 -4.02 0.30 2.56
N ARG A 96 -3.17 -0.04 1.61
CA ARG A 96 -2.56 0.93 0.71
C ARG A 96 -3.61 1.58 -0.20
N LEU A 97 -4.53 0.79 -0.74
CA LEU A 97 -5.64 1.31 -1.55
C LEU A 97 -6.52 2.26 -0.74
N MET A 98 -6.79 1.93 0.52
CA MET A 98 -7.53 2.82 1.41
C MET A 98 -6.78 4.11 1.69
N GLN A 99 -5.48 4.03 1.96
CA GLN A 99 -4.64 5.20 2.18
C GLN A 99 -4.61 6.12 0.96
N ASP A 100 -4.47 5.53 -0.23
CA ASP A 100 -4.48 6.28 -1.48
C ASP A 100 -5.84 6.96 -1.68
N LYS A 101 -6.93 6.28 -1.37
CA LYS A 101 -8.28 6.81 -1.44
C LYS A 101 -8.46 8.00 -0.49
N ILE A 102 -8.03 7.85 0.76
CA ILE A 102 -8.10 8.92 1.76
C ILE A 102 -7.27 10.12 1.32
N SER A 103 -6.04 9.88 0.85
CA SER A 103 -5.16 10.94 0.35
C SER A 103 -5.80 11.69 -0.82
N HIS A 104 -6.42 10.96 -1.73
CA HIS A 104 -7.13 11.55 -2.87
C HIS A 104 -8.31 12.42 -2.41
N MET A 105 -9.10 11.91 -1.47
CA MET A 105 -10.21 12.67 -0.89
C MET A 105 -9.72 13.92 -0.15
N GLN A 106 -8.62 13.82 0.57
CA GLN A 106 -8.02 14.97 1.25
C GLN A 106 -7.53 16.03 0.25
N ARG A 107 -6.91 15.60 -0.84
CA ARG A 107 -6.48 16.51 -1.92
C ARG A 107 -7.66 17.21 -2.56
N LEU A 108 -8.72 16.46 -2.86
CA LEU A 108 -9.95 17.04 -3.42
C LEU A 108 -10.60 18.02 -2.44
N SER A 109 -10.64 17.69 -1.16
CA SER A 109 -11.19 18.59 -0.13
C SER A 109 -10.38 19.88 -0.01
N SER A 110 -9.06 19.77 -0.01
CA SER A 110 -8.16 20.93 0.03
C SER A 110 -8.30 21.79 -1.23
N LEU A 111 -8.37 21.14 -2.39
CA LEU A 111 -8.60 21.84 -3.66
C LEU A 111 -9.96 22.52 -3.67
N GLY A 112 -11.00 21.86 -3.20
CA GLY A 112 -12.33 22.43 -3.11
C GLY A 112 -12.36 23.66 -2.22
N ARG A 113 -11.69 23.62 -1.08
CA ARG A 113 -11.56 24.80 -0.21
C ARG A 113 -10.79 25.94 -0.88
N MET A 114 -9.70 25.60 -1.56
CA MET A 114 -8.91 26.58 -2.31
C MET A 114 -9.74 27.24 -3.41
N VAL A 115 -10.47 26.45 -4.19
CA VAL A 115 -11.35 26.94 -5.25
C VAL A 115 -12.46 27.81 -4.66
N SER A 116 -13.08 27.40 -3.55
CA SER A 116 -14.11 28.19 -2.87
C SER A 116 -13.57 29.53 -2.38
N THR A 117 -12.37 29.54 -1.80
CA THR A 117 -11.70 30.76 -1.33
C THR A 117 -11.40 31.68 -2.50
N LEU A 118 -10.84 31.16 -3.60
CA LEU A 118 -10.58 31.94 -4.80
C LEU A 118 -11.86 32.49 -5.39
N ALA A 119 -12.91 31.68 -5.50
CA ALA A 119 -14.20 32.12 -6.01
C ALA A 119 -14.78 33.25 -5.14
N HIS A 120 -14.67 33.15 -3.81
CA HIS A 120 -15.11 34.18 -2.89
C HIS A 120 -14.29 35.45 -3.05
N GLN A 121 -12.99 35.36 -3.16
CA GLN A 121 -12.10 36.49 -3.36
C GLN A 121 -12.35 37.18 -4.70
N ILE A 122 -12.69 36.45 -5.74
CA ILE A 122 -13.03 37.02 -7.05
C ILE A 122 -14.44 37.59 -7.07
N ARG A 123 -15.38 36.94 -6.38
CA ARG A 123 -16.79 37.35 -6.34
C ARG A 123 -16.95 38.79 -5.83
N THR A 124 -16.23 39.17 -4.78
CA THR A 124 -16.33 40.50 -4.20
C THR A 124 -15.90 41.62 -5.17
N PRO A 125 -14.71 41.52 -5.82
CA PRO A 125 -14.34 42.50 -6.84
C PRO A 125 -15.26 42.53 -8.05
N LEU A 126 -15.67 41.33 -8.53
CA LEU A 126 -16.57 41.22 -9.66
C LEU A 126 -17.95 41.81 -9.35
N SER A 127 -18.47 41.55 -8.16
CA SER A 127 -19.75 42.15 -7.75
C SER A 127 -19.68 43.67 -7.70
N ALA A 128 -18.60 44.24 -7.18
CA ALA A 128 -18.37 45.67 -7.20
C ALA A 128 -18.28 46.18 -8.64
N ALA A 129 -17.53 45.49 -9.50
CA ALA A 129 -17.41 45.87 -10.90
C ALA A 129 -18.76 45.80 -11.63
N MET A 130 -19.58 44.83 -11.34
CA MET A 130 -20.92 44.70 -11.91
C MET A 130 -21.84 45.84 -11.48
N ILE A 131 -21.80 46.26 -10.24
CA ILE A 131 -22.55 47.42 -9.73
C ILE A 131 -22.15 48.67 -10.47
N TYR A 132 -20.87 48.94 -10.61
CA TYR A 132 -20.37 50.07 -11.40
C TYR A 132 -20.73 49.92 -12.88
N GLY A 133 -20.67 48.72 -13.41
CA GLY A 133 -21.05 48.43 -14.79
C GLY A 133 -22.52 48.75 -15.09
N GLU A 134 -23.42 48.43 -14.18
CA GLU A 134 -24.82 48.79 -14.28
C GLU A 134 -25.02 50.31 -14.30
N HIS A 135 -24.32 51.01 -13.44
CA HIS A 135 -24.38 52.47 -13.40
C HIS A 135 -23.83 53.13 -14.67
N LEU A 136 -22.80 52.56 -15.24
CA LEU A 136 -22.15 53.06 -16.45
C LEU A 136 -22.73 52.49 -17.72
N GLN A 137 -23.72 51.58 -17.62
CA GLN A 137 -24.26 50.82 -18.73
C GLN A 137 -23.15 50.06 -19.48
N SER A 138 -22.15 49.61 -18.76
CA SER A 138 -21.03 48.86 -19.32
C SER A 138 -21.51 47.53 -19.89
N PRO A 139 -20.87 47.05 -20.98
CA PRO A 139 -21.18 45.77 -21.56
C PRO A 139 -20.83 44.65 -20.59
N GLU A 140 -21.24 43.45 -20.98
CA GLU A 140 -20.97 42.24 -20.22
C GLU A 140 -19.50 42.11 -19.84
N LEU A 141 -19.26 41.72 -18.58
CA LEU A 141 -17.92 41.44 -18.11
C LEU A 141 -17.52 40.04 -18.55
N PRO A 142 -16.33 39.88 -19.15
CA PRO A 142 -15.84 38.58 -19.46
C PRO A 142 -15.54 37.81 -18.17
N LEU A 143 -15.86 36.56 -18.16
CA LEU A 143 -15.60 35.66 -17.05
C LEU A 143 -14.21 35.03 -17.15
#